data_0450d584ff44dc514e8b5e281e641cf7
#
_entry.id   0450d584ff44dc514e8b5e281e641cf7
#
_cell.length_a   1.000
_cell.length_b   1.000
_cell.length_c   1.000
_cell.angle_alpha   90.00
_cell.angle_beta   90.00
_cell.angle_gamma   90.00
#
_symmetry.space_group_name_H-M   'P 1'
#
loop_
_entity.id
_entity.type
_entity.pdbx_description
1 polymer ?
#
loop_
_entity_poly.entity_id
_entity_poly.type
_entity_poly.pdbx_seq_one_letter_code
_entity_poly.pdbx_strand_id
1 'polypeptide(L)'
;LGMDYTFANEDKLSLAYYLKGDKVLSDRDAFTSYLDLSKPENKSESTSLVRDDGHSAIHNIRLQYDGHAGISAGADFTRYHSPSVLDYHDTNTNGSRTDMINNTRQDVSRWSVFLNKTHSFASGWGLNYGVHGGYASSKNYSEYLYEQGAGYEMDEEALEDNTQKEYIADIFAEVSKSFGERFSATVGLKGEYFKSDYTSSRENMNLWNEGALFPTVSLSYTFSPRHILQFDISSDKTYPGYWQVSPQVTPLNSYSEVAGNPLLKPYRTYEGQMVYIFRQKYMLVAFCEYTPDYFAQLPYQSDTELKTVFRFENMDYSLETGLAVIIPFNVGRFWNSRITLRGWRMQEKNDNFHGISYNREAYLGLAHMSNTFNLCDKPNLKMTIDGQYVTPGAIQGIYDLGSMYEISAGLKWTFLNDRASLTLKGD
;
A
#
# COMPACT_ATOMS: atom_id res chain seq x y z
N LEU A 1 -23.60 -4.70 0.84
CA LEU A 1 -24.99 -4.25 0.74
C LEU A 1 -25.00 -2.75 0.52
N GLY A 2 -25.88 -2.25 -0.36
CA GLY A 2 -26.00 -0.82 -0.61
C GLY A 2 -27.44 -0.43 -0.93
N MET A 3 -27.77 0.81 -0.61
CA MET A 3 -29.07 1.41 -0.93
C MET A 3 -28.83 2.85 -1.36
N ASP A 4 -29.40 3.20 -2.49
CA ASP A 4 -29.39 4.56 -3.04
C ASP A 4 -30.81 5.11 -3.06
N TYR A 5 -30.97 6.33 -2.60
CA TYR A 5 -32.21 7.07 -2.71
C TYR A 5 -31.98 8.37 -3.48
N THR A 6 -32.73 8.57 -4.55
CA THR A 6 -32.67 9.80 -5.35
C THR A 6 -33.91 10.65 -5.04
N PHE A 7 -33.68 11.85 -4.56
CA PHE A 7 -34.72 12.83 -4.26
C PHE A 7 -35.33 13.43 -5.54
N ALA A 8 -36.48 14.08 -5.44
CA ALA A 8 -37.14 14.72 -6.57
C ALA A 8 -36.32 15.86 -7.21
N ASN A 9 -35.40 16.44 -6.49
CA ASN A 9 -34.45 17.47 -6.95
C ASN A 9 -33.14 16.90 -7.47
N GLU A 10 -33.08 15.59 -7.77
CA GLU A 10 -31.90 14.85 -8.27
C GLU A 10 -30.75 14.67 -7.25
N ASP A 11 -30.91 15.11 -6.00
CA ASP A 11 -29.95 14.79 -4.94
C ASP A 11 -29.96 13.30 -4.66
N LYS A 12 -28.81 12.77 -4.26
CA LYS A 12 -28.65 11.35 -3.98
C LYS A 12 -28.15 11.12 -2.57
N LEU A 13 -28.78 10.20 -1.85
CA LEU A 13 -28.33 9.67 -0.57
C LEU A 13 -27.99 8.20 -0.75
N SER A 14 -26.77 7.83 -0.42
CA SER A 14 -26.23 6.47 -0.53
C SER A 14 -25.85 5.94 0.84
N LEU A 15 -26.31 4.74 1.17
CA LEU A 15 -25.89 3.98 2.35
C LEU A 15 -25.24 2.69 1.87
N ALA A 16 -24.01 2.43 2.29
CA ALA A 16 -23.29 1.21 1.98
C ALA A 16 -22.81 0.52 3.26
N TYR A 17 -22.93 -0.80 3.28
CA TYR A 17 -22.35 -1.66 4.30
C TYR A 17 -21.47 -2.70 3.63
N TYR A 18 -20.25 -2.82 4.11
CA TYR A 18 -19.26 -3.79 3.64
C TYR A 18 -18.83 -4.67 4.82
N LEU A 19 -18.78 -5.97 4.58
CA LEU A 19 -18.27 -6.98 5.50
C LEU A 19 -17.26 -7.85 4.75
N LYS A 20 -16.08 -8.03 5.33
CA LYS A 20 -15.09 -9.01 4.89
C LYS A 20 -14.56 -9.75 6.10
N GLY A 21 -14.50 -11.07 6.01
CA GLY A 21 -13.81 -11.92 6.96
C GLY A 21 -12.76 -12.75 6.24
N ASP A 22 -11.60 -12.88 6.84
CA ASP A 22 -10.50 -13.72 6.35
C ASP A 22 -10.05 -14.65 7.47
N LYS A 23 -9.68 -15.87 7.09
CA LYS A 23 -8.94 -16.81 7.95
C LYS A 23 -7.58 -17.06 7.35
N VAL A 24 -6.55 -16.90 8.15
CA VAL A 24 -5.17 -17.24 7.79
C VAL A 24 -4.76 -18.47 8.59
N LEU A 25 -4.33 -19.49 7.89
CA LEU A 25 -3.65 -20.64 8.47
C LEU A 25 -2.35 -20.82 7.69
N SER A 26 -1.22 -20.65 8.36
CA SER A 26 0.11 -20.73 7.73
C SER A 26 1.01 -21.61 8.57
N ASP A 27 1.56 -22.64 7.94
CA ASP A 27 2.61 -23.47 8.52
C ASP A 27 3.93 -23.15 7.76
N ARG A 28 4.99 -22.88 8.50
CA ARG A 28 6.30 -22.52 7.95
C ARG A 28 7.37 -23.33 8.64
N ASP A 29 8.23 -23.94 7.83
CA ASP A 29 9.42 -24.64 8.29
C ASP A 29 10.63 -23.81 7.85
N ALA A 30 11.53 -23.52 8.78
CA ALA A 30 12.75 -22.79 8.50
C ALA A 30 13.96 -23.55 9.03
N PHE A 31 14.98 -23.67 8.19
CA PHE A 31 16.30 -24.14 8.60
C PHE A 31 17.27 -22.98 8.53
N THR A 32 17.93 -22.69 9.65
CA THR A 32 18.88 -21.60 9.77
C THR A 32 20.25 -22.14 10.15
N SER A 33 21.28 -21.69 9.45
CA SER A 33 22.66 -22.07 9.72
C SER A 33 23.49 -20.80 9.90
N TYR A 34 24.14 -20.68 11.06
CA TYR A 34 25.10 -19.64 11.36
C TYR A 34 26.52 -20.20 11.34
N LEU A 35 27.39 -19.47 10.62
CA LEU A 35 28.80 -19.78 10.52
C LEU A 35 29.62 -18.61 11.05
N ASP A 36 30.44 -18.83 12.07
CA ASP A 36 31.46 -17.86 12.48
C ASP A 36 32.60 -17.88 11.46
N LEU A 37 32.70 -16.80 10.64
CA LEU A 37 33.73 -16.71 9.61
C LEU A 37 35.15 -16.65 10.19
N SER A 38 35.32 -16.26 11.46
CA SER A 38 36.61 -16.24 12.16
C SER A 38 37.00 -17.61 12.74
N LYS A 39 36.00 -18.44 12.99
CA LYS A 39 36.13 -19.81 13.57
C LYS A 39 35.11 -20.72 12.88
N PRO A 40 35.39 -21.20 11.67
CA PRO A 40 34.44 -22.01 10.89
C PRO A 40 33.98 -23.30 11.54
N GLU A 41 34.72 -23.77 12.57
CA GLU A 41 34.30 -24.90 13.41
C GLU A 41 33.11 -24.55 14.32
N ASN A 42 32.85 -23.27 14.57
CA ASN A 42 31.73 -22.81 15.37
C ASN A 42 30.49 -22.62 14.45
N LYS A 43 29.90 -23.70 14.00
CA LYS A 43 28.67 -23.73 13.26
C LYS A 43 27.50 -23.98 14.22
N SER A 44 26.46 -23.15 14.12
CA SER A 44 25.19 -23.34 14.83
C SER A 44 24.05 -23.45 13.84
N GLU A 45 23.19 -24.43 14.05
CA GLU A 45 22.04 -24.69 13.15
C GLU A 45 20.79 -24.82 14.02
N SER A 46 19.66 -24.30 13.48
CA SER A 46 18.35 -24.48 14.08
C SER A 46 17.31 -24.87 13.05
N THR A 47 16.32 -25.62 13.52
CA THR A 47 15.10 -25.91 12.75
C THR A 47 13.92 -25.33 13.51
N SER A 48 13.19 -24.42 12.87
CA SER A 48 12.03 -23.75 13.44
C SER A 48 10.77 -24.20 12.72
N LEU A 49 9.74 -24.55 13.47
CA LEU A 49 8.38 -24.80 12.99
C LEU A 49 7.50 -23.69 13.52
N VAL A 50 6.82 -23.00 12.64
CA VAL A 50 5.96 -21.86 13.00
C VAL A 50 4.58 -22.07 12.41
N ARG A 51 3.58 -22.13 13.26
CA ARG A 51 2.18 -22.20 12.88
C ARG A 51 1.45 -20.93 13.30
N ASP A 52 0.79 -20.29 12.35
CA ASP A 52 -0.02 -19.09 12.57
C ASP A 52 -1.49 -19.41 12.23
N ASP A 53 -2.38 -19.28 13.23
CA ASP A 53 -3.84 -19.43 13.07
C ASP A 53 -4.50 -18.11 13.47
N GLY A 54 -4.88 -17.33 12.48
CA GLY A 54 -5.48 -16.04 12.66
C GLY A 54 -6.80 -15.91 11.90
N HIS A 55 -7.64 -15.00 12.38
CA HIS A 55 -8.82 -14.58 11.63
C HIS A 55 -9.02 -13.08 11.75
N SER A 56 -9.63 -12.49 10.74
CA SER A 56 -9.94 -11.08 10.78
C SER A 56 -11.35 -10.81 10.30
N ALA A 57 -11.95 -9.76 10.82
CA ALA A 57 -13.23 -9.25 10.37
C ALA A 57 -13.16 -7.73 10.24
N ILE A 58 -13.63 -7.22 9.10
CA ILE A 58 -13.77 -5.79 8.86
C ILE A 58 -15.24 -5.47 8.55
N HIS A 59 -15.77 -4.51 9.27
CA HIS A 59 -17.10 -3.94 9.05
C HIS A 59 -16.92 -2.48 8.66
N ASN A 60 -17.57 -2.05 7.58
CA ASN A 60 -17.57 -0.66 7.16
C ASN A 60 -18.99 -0.22 6.85
N ILE A 61 -19.37 0.93 7.39
CA ILE A 61 -20.66 1.61 7.11
C ILE A 61 -20.31 2.98 6.55
N ARG A 62 -20.86 3.29 5.37
CA ARG A 62 -20.66 4.59 4.71
C ARG A 62 -22.01 5.22 4.37
N LEU A 63 -22.17 6.47 4.78
CA LEU A 63 -23.29 7.33 4.38
C LEU A 63 -22.72 8.47 3.53
N GLN A 64 -23.32 8.73 2.36
CA GLN A 64 -22.92 9.79 1.46
C GLN A 64 -24.13 10.50 0.90
N TYR A 65 -24.08 11.80 0.85
CA TYR A 65 -25.02 12.69 0.20
C TYR A 65 -24.34 13.46 -0.94
N ASP A 66 -24.92 13.41 -2.13
CA ASP A 66 -24.48 14.15 -3.32
C ASP A 66 -25.63 15.04 -3.80
N GLY A 67 -25.46 16.35 -3.65
CA GLY A 67 -26.46 17.35 -4.00
C GLY A 67 -26.22 17.95 -5.39
N HIS A 68 -27.30 18.20 -6.12
CA HIS A 68 -27.28 18.85 -7.46
C HIS A 68 -26.59 20.22 -7.47
N ALA A 69 -26.52 20.90 -6.32
CA ALA A 69 -25.79 22.16 -6.17
C ALA A 69 -24.26 21.99 -6.10
N GLY A 70 -23.71 20.77 -6.32
CA GLY A 70 -22.28 20.47 -6.23
C GLY A 70 -21.78 20.33 -4.79
N ILE A 71 -22.65 20.04 -3.82
CA ILE A 71 -22.28 19.68 -2.44
C ILE A 71 -22.18 18.17 -2.36
N SER A 72 -21.09 17.67 -1.78
CA SER A 72 -20.96 16.26 -1.39
C SER A 72 -20.52 16.19 0.06
N ALA A 73 -21.22 15.39 0.87
CA ALA A 73 -20.93 15.20 2.28
C ALA A 73 -21.04 13.71 2.64
N GLY A 74 -20.24 13.26 3.57
CA GLY A 74 -20.31 11.86 3.98
C GLY A 74 -19.69 11.58 5.32
N ALA A 75 -20.05 10.43 5.86
CA ALA A 75 -19.47 9.85 7.05
C ALA A 75 -19.18 8.37 6.82
N ASP A 76 -18.08 7.90 7.37
CA ASP A 76 -17.61 6.54 7.26
C ASP A 76 -17.21 6.02 8.64
N PHE A 77 -17.63 4.80 8.97
CA PHE A 77 -17.21 4.08 10.17
C PHE A 77 -16.67 2.72 9.80
N THR A 78 -15.47 2.43 10.26
CA THR A 78 -14.83 1.12 10.09
C THR A 78 -14.50 0.51 11.43
N ARG A 79 -14.85 -0.77 11.61
CA ARG A 79 -14.40 -1.61 12.71
C ARG A 79 -13.62 -2.78 12.14
N TYR A 80 -12.41 -2.98 12.65
CA TYR A 80 -11.55 -4.12 12.35
C TYR A 80 -11.23 -4.87 13.62
N HIS A 81 -11.24 -6.20 13.55
CA HIS A 81 -10.88 -7.11 14.64
C HIS A 81 -10.05 -8.24 14.08
N SER A 82 -8.88 -8.50 14.65
CA SER A 82 -7.94 -9.51 14.17
C SER A 82 -7.17 -10.14 15.33
N PRO A 83 -7.65 -11.23 15.92
CA PRO A 83 -6.86 -12.09 16.79
C PRO A 83 -6.05 -13.10 15.98
N SER A 84 -4.87 -13.47 16.47
CA SER A 84 -4.03 -14.55 15.94
C SER A 84 -3.29 -15.25 17.06
N VAL A 85 -3.05 -16.54 16.86
CA VAL A 85 -2.21 -17.39 17.72
C VAL A 85 -1.07 -17.92 16.87
N LEU A 86 0.15 -17.60 17.24
CA LEU A 86 1.36 -18.13 16.63
C LEU A 86 1.98 -19.16 17.58
N ASP A 87 2.11 -20.38 17.10
CA ASP A 87 2.77 -21.50 17.80
C ASP A 87 4.15 -21.70 17.17
N TYR A 88 5.19 -21.61 18.00
CA TYR A 88 6.58 -21.58 17.58
C TYR A 88 7.37 -22.65 18.30
N HIS A 89 8.05 -23.50 17.55
CA HIS A 89 8.95 -24.52 18.03
C HIS A 89 10.30 -24.39 17.36
N ASP A 90 11.37 -24.26 18.12
CA ASP A 90 12.74 -24.19 17.62
C ASP A 90 13.63 -25.19 18.28
N THR A 91 14.47 -25.87 17.51
CA THR A 91 15.43 -26.85 18.00
C THR A 91 16.80 -26.59 17.39
N ASN A 92 17.77 -26.35 18.26
CA ASN A 92 19.16 -26.14 17.88
C ASN A 92 19.98 -27.45 17.87
N THR A 93 21.05 -27.48 17.09
CA THR A 93 21.99 -28.61 17.02
C THR A 93 22.72 -28.88 18.35
N ASN A 94 22.81 -27.91 19.26
CA ASN A 94 23.32 -28.10 20.60
C ASN A 94 22.32 -28.79 21.56
N GLY A 95 21.10 -29.10 21.06
CA GLY A 95 20.02 -29.71 21.82
C GLY A 95 19.14 -28.74 22.60
N SER A 96 19.39 -27.44 22.53
CA SER A 96 18.47 -26.47 23.12
C SER A 96 17.16 -26.40 22.31
N ARG A 97 16.05 -26.29 23.02
CA ARG A 97 14.71 -26.19 22.46
C ARG A 97 14.02 -24.96 23.03
N THR A 98 13.29 -24.26 22.17
CA THR A 98 12.42 -23.15 22.55
C THR A 98 11.02 -23.40 22.00
N ASP A 99 10.05 -23.50 22.88
CA ASP A 99 8.65 -23.62 22.55
C ASP A 99 7.93 -22.36 23.07
N MET A 100 7.19 -21.69 22.21
CA MET A 100 6.55 -20.41 22.51
C MET A 100 5.19 -20.31 21.85
N ILE A 101 4.23 -19.74 22.56
CA ILE A 101 2.94 -19.32 22.01
C ILE A 101 2.89 -17.80 22.06
N ASN A 102 2.59 -17.15 20.94
CA ASN A 102 2.31 -15.73 20.89
C ASN A 102 0.85 -15.48 20.55
N ASN A 103 0.09 -14.93 21.50
CA ASN A 103 -1.29 -14.52 21.32
C ASN A 103 -1.34 -13.04 20.98
N THR A 104 -1.86 -12.70 19.82
CA THR A 104 -2.00 -11.31 19.37
C THR A 104 -3.45 -10.95 19.13
N ARG A 105 -3.80 -9.69 19.33
CA ARG A 105 -5.09 -9.13 18.97
C ARG A 105 -4.96 -7.67 18.58
N GLN A 106 -5.55 -7.32 17.45
CA GLN A 106 -5.69 -5.93 17.03
C GLN A 106 -7.17 -5.57 16.86
N ASP A 107 -7.58 -4.48 17.50
CA ASP A 107 -8.92 -3.90 17.44
C ASP A 107 -8.83 -2.46 16.95
N VAL A 108 -9.32 -2.16 15.75
CA VAL A 108 -9.30 -0.81 15.19
C VAL A 108 -10.72 -0.29 15.01
N SER A 109 -10.95 0.95 15.44
CA SER A 109 -12.16 1.71 15.14
C SER A 109 -11.75 3.02 14.47
N ARG A 110 -12.33 3.32 13.30
CA ARG A 110 -12.04 4.54 12.54
C ARG A 110 -13.34 5.24 12.15
N TRP A 111 -13.36 6.54 12.37
CA TRP A 111 -14.41 7.44 11.92
C TRP A 111 -13.81 8.45 10.94
N SER A 112 -14.53 8.78 9.90
CA SER A 112 -14.19 9.90 9.03
C SER A 112 -15.43 10.64 8.57
N VAL A 113 -15.31 11.94 8.36
CA VAL A 113 -16.36 12.81 7.83
C VAL A 113 -15.76 13.75 6.80
N PHE A 114 -16.51 14.10 5.78
CA PHE A 114 -16.09 15.08 4.80
C PHE A 114 -17.24 15.95 4.34
N LEU A 115 -16.90 17.15 3.89
CA LEU A 115 -17.80 18.09 3.23
C LEU A 115 -17.03 18.78 2.10
N ASN A 116 -17.51 18.60 0.87
CA ASN A 116 -16.92 19.16 -0.33
C ASN A 116 -17.94 20.03 -1.09
N LYS A 117 -17.44 21.04 -1.76
CA LYS A 117 -18.23 21.90 -2.61
C LYS A 117 -17.51 22.18 -3.92
N THR A 118 -18.21 21.98 -5.02
CA THR A 118 -17.74 22.32 -6.36
C THR A 118 -18.59 23.44 -6.94
N HIS A 119 -17.94 24.47 -7.49
CA HIS A 119 -18.56 25.56 -8.24
C HIS A 119 -18.01 25.60 -9.67
N SER A 120 -18.90 25.73 -10.63
CA SER A 120 -18.55 26.02 -12.02
C SER A 120 -19.09 27.40 -12.40
N PHE A 121 -18.20 28.29 -12.76
CA PHE A 121 -18.55 29.66 -13.14
C PHE A 121 -18.69 29.78 -14.65
N ALA A 122 -19.62 30.66 -15.11
CA ALA A 122 -19.87 30.91 -16.54
C ALA A 122 -18.62 31.38 -17.30
N SER A 123 -17.65 32.00 -16.62
CA SER A 123 -16.35 32.42 -17.17
C SER A 123 -15.36 31.26 -17.40
N GLY A 124 -15.77 30.02 -17.21
CA GLY A 124 -14.93 28.80 -17.34
C GLY A 124 -13.95 28.58 -16.20
N TRP A 125 -14.14 29.25 -15.05
CA TRP A 125 -13.46 28.91 -13.82
C TRP A 125 -14.20 27.78 -13.09
N GLY A 126 -13.46 26.86 -12.51
CA GLY A 126 -13.94 25.88 -11.55
C GLY A 126 -13.27 26.12 -10.19
N LEU A 127 -14.01 25.92 -9.12
CA LEU A 127 -13.51 25.94 -7.74
C LEU A 127 -14.03 24.71 -7.02
N ASN A 128 -13.12 23.88 -6.51
CA ASN A 128 -13.42 22.73 -5.67
C ASN A 128 -12.72 22.92 -4.32
N TYR A 129 -13.47 22.82 -3.23
CA TYR A 129 -12.92 22.99 -1.90
C TYR A 129 -13.69 22.16 -0.89
N GLY A 130 -13.04 21.85 0.22
CA GLY A 130 -13.67 21.04 1.23
C GLY A 130 -12.83 20.87 2.48
N VAL A 131 -13.43 20.13 3.41
CA VAL A 131 -12.82 19.75 4.68
C VAL A 131 -13.03 18.26 4.90
N HIS A 132 -12.05 17.63 5.53
CA HIS A 132 -12.12 16.25 5.97
C HIS A 132 -11.64 16.17 7.41
N GLY A 133 -12.26 15.31 8.22
CA GLY A 133 -11.85 15.01 9.58
C GLY A 133 -11.92 13.51 9.83
N GLY A 134 -10.97 12.99 10.59
CA GLY A 134 -10.90 11.59 10.94
C GLY A 134 -10.38 11.35 12.35
N TYR A 135 -10.83 10.25 12.93
CA TYR A 135 -10.35 9.72 14.19
C TYR A 135 -10.20 8.22 14.07
N ALA A 136 -9.05 7.68 14.49
CA ALA A 136 -8.84 6.26 14.62
C ALA A 136 -8.33 5.89 16.02
N SER A 137 -8.70 4.71 16.48
CA SER A 137 -8.17 4.10 17.70
C SER A 137 -7.84 2.65 17.40
N SER A 138 -6.56 2.29 17.52
CA SER A 138 -6.06 0.92 17.44
C SER A 138 -5.67 0.45 18.84
N LYS A 139 -6.26 -0.64 19.29
CA LYS A 139 -5.85 -1.35 20.50
C LYS A 139 -5.12 -2.61 20.07
N ASN A 140 -3.90 -2.77 20.55
CA ASN A 140 -3.05 -3.88 20.20
C ASN A 140 -2.66 -4.61 21.50
N TYR A 141 -2.79 -5.92 21.45
CA TYR A 141 -2.41 -6.81 22.53
C TYR A 141 -1.50 -7.89 21.98
N SER A 142 -0.40 -8.20 22.68
CA SER A 142 0.48 -9.31 22.37
C SER A 142 1.08 -9.85 23.66
N GLU A 143 0.98 -11.17 23.87
CA GLU A 143 1.62 -11.89 24.96
C GLU A 143 2.43 -13.05 24.44
N TYR A 144 3.55 -13.31 25.08
CA TYR A 144 4.45 -14.44 24.80
C TYR A 144 4.45 -15.39 25.97
N LEU A 145 4.18 -16.65 25.68
CA LEU A 145 4.14 -17.75 26.65
C LEU A 145 5.24 -18.73 26.27
N TYR A 146 6.25 -18.89 27.11
CA TYR A 146 7.36 -19.84 26.91
C TYR A 146 7.16 -21.10 27.71
N GLU A 147 7.47 -22.26 27.11
CA GLU A 147 7.44 -23.54 27.82
C GLU A 147 8.54 -23.55 28.91
N GLN A 148 8.13 -23.77 30.16
CA GLN A 148 9.01 -23.92 31.31
C GLN A 148 8.57 -25.15 32.15
N GLY A 149 9.36 -26.22 32.04
CA GLY A 149 9.08 -27.43 32.79
C GLY A 149 7.78 -28.15 32.40
N ALA A 150 6.74 -28.05 33.22
CA ALA A 150 5.46 -28.74 32.97
C ALA A 150 4.35 -27.79 32.41
N GLY A 151 4.65 -26.56 32.08
CA GLY A 151 3.66 -25.59 31.62
C GLY A 151 4.26 -24.42 30.84
N TYR A 152 3.42 -23.45 30.50
CA TYR A 152 3.81 -22.22 29.85
C TYR A 152 3.80 -21.07 30.86
N GLU A 153 4.84 -20.25 30.86
CA GLU A 153 4.92 -19.02 31.65
C GLU A 153 4.95 -17.80 30.74
N MET A 154 4.23 -16.76 31.15
CA MET A 154 4.15 -15.51 30.40
C MET A 154 5.42 -14.70 30.61
N ASP A 155 5.96 -14.17 29.52
CA ASP A 155 7.01 -13.15 29.55
C ASP A 155 6.38 -11.78 29.80
N GLU A 156 6.43 -11.33 31.06
CA GLU A 156 5.88 -10.03 31.46
C GLU A 156 6.64 -8.85 30.84
N GLU A 157 7.92 -9.04 30.47
CA GLU A 157 8.73 -7.99 29.83
C GLU A 157 8.35 -7.81 28.36
N ALA A 158 7.93 -8.88 27.70
CA ALA A 158 7.48 -8.85 26.31
C ALA A 158 5.97 -8.61 26.15
N LEU A 159 5.21 -8.54 27.26
CA LEU A 159 3.78 -8.23 27.22
C LEU A 159 3.53 -6.84 26.66
N GLU A 160 2.73 -6.74 25.63
CA GLU A 160 2.23 -5.50 25.05
C GLU A 160 0.71 -5.37 25.18
N ASP A 161 0.29 -4.28 25.83
CA ASP A 161 -1.10 -3.81 25.81
C ASP A 161 -1.05 -2.30 25.60
N ASN A 162 -1.34 -1.89 24.36
CA ASN A 162 -1.22 -0.50 23.94
C ASN A 162 -2.44 -0.01 23.18
N THR A 163 -2.60 1.30 23.17
CA THR A 163 -3.61 2.00 22.38
C THR A 163 -2.96 3.13 21.62
N GLN A 164 -3.10 3.15 20.31
CA GLN A 164 -2.72 4.27 19.46
C GLN A 164 -3.98 5.02 19.01
N LYS A 165 -3.99 6.36 19.19
CA LYS A 165 -5.08 7.23 18.77
C LYS A 165 -4.57 8.23 17.76
N GLU A 166 -5.28 8.35 16.65
CA GLU A 166 -4.93 9.23 15.54
C GLU A 166 -6.05 10.21 15.26
N TYR A 167 -5.66 11.44 14.96
CA TYR A 167 -6.54 12.54 14.59
C TYR A 167 -6.01 13.14 13.30
N ILE A 168 -6.88 13.27 12.30
CA ILE A 168 -6.57 13.94 11.04
C ILE A 168 -7.59 15.02 10.75
N ALA A 169 -7.13 16.16 10.26
CA ALA A 169 -7.99 17.23 9.79
C ALA A 169 -7.36 17.86 8.55
N ASP A 170 -8.12 17.91 7.47
CA ASP A 170 -7.70 18.46 6.19
C ASP A 170 -8.62 19.61 5.77
N ILE A 171 -8.04 20.61 5.14
CA ILE A 171 -8.72 21.61 4.34
C ILE A 171 -8.06 21.69 2.97
N PHE A 172 -8.85 21.74 1.91
CA PHE A 172 -8.30 21.89 0.57
C PHE A 172 -9.09 22.88 -0.26
N ALA A 173 -8.40 23.47 -1.24
CA ALA A 173 -9.00 24.25 -2.31
C ALA A 173 -8.24 24.00 -3.61
N GLU A 174 -8.98 23.87 -4.69
CA GLU A 174 -8.49 23.64 -6.04
C GLU A 174 -9.20 24.60 -7.01
N VAL A 175 -8.43 25.31 -7.79
CA VAL A 175 -8.93 26.23 -8.81
C VAL A 175 -8.54 25.69 -10.18
N SER A 176 -9.51 25.57 -11.07
CA SER A 176 -9.33 25.16 -12.46
C SER A 176 -9.75 26.23 -13.43
N LYS A 177 -9.08 26.31 -14.57
CA LYS A 177 -9.40 27.26 -15.66
C LYS A 177 -9.05 26.67 -17.00
N SER A 178 -9.99 26.78 -17.95
CA SER A 178 -9.73 26.57 -19.38
C SER A 178 -9.51 27.89 -20.08
N PHE A 179 -8.36 28.06 -20.73
CA PHE A 179 -7.96 29.22 -21.51
C PHE A 179 -8.18 28.91 -23.00
N GLY A 180 -9.38 29.21 -23.46
CA GLY A 180 -9.84 28.79 -24.79
C GLY A 180 -9.97 27.27 -24.87
N GLU A 181 -9.76 26.71 -26.07
CA GLU A 181 -9.91 25.29 -26.36
C GLU A 181 -8.60 24.50 -26.22
N ARG A 182 -7.47 25.16 -25.95
CA ARG A 182 -6.14 24.53 -26.03
C ARG A 182 -5.44 24.37 -24.73
N PHE A 183 -5.67 25.23 -23.76
CA PHE A 183 -4.93 25.20 -22.52
C PHE A 183 -5.87 25.11 -21.32
N SER A 184 -5.63 24.17 -20.44
CA SER A 184 -6.27 24.09 -19.13
C SER A 184 -5.23 23.97 -18.03
N ALA A 185 -5.52 24.61 -16.91
CA ALA A 185 -4.69 24.56 -15.71
C ALA A 185 -5.57 24.34 -14.49
N THR A 186 -5.07 23.50 -13.60
CA THR A 186 -5.64 23.26 -12.28
C THR A 186 -4.53 23.41 -11.25
N VAL A 187 -4.79 24.19 -10.21
CA VAL A 187 -3.87 24.39 -9.09
C VAL A 187 -4.63 24.16 -7.80
N GLY A 188 -4.10 23.30 -6.97
CA GLY A 188 -4.68 22.94 -5.68
C GLY A 188 -3.70 23.09 -4.53
N LEU A 189 -4.24 23.26 -3.34
CA LEU A 189 -3.52 23.22 -2.07
C LEU A 189 -4.37 22.52 -1.04
N LYS A 190 -3.81 21.45 -0.44
CA LYS A 190 -4.35 20.78 0.77
C LYS A 190 -3.47 21.16 1.96
N GLY A 191 -4.08 21.58 3.05
CA GLY A 191 -3.47 21.68 4.36
C GLY A 191 -3.96 20.53 5.22
N GLU A 192 -3.05 19.79 5.83
CA GLU A 192 -3.34 18.64 6.69
C GLU A 192 -2.72 18.85 8.05
N TYR A 193 -3.47 18.51 9.10
CA TYR A 193 -2.97 18.34 10.44
C TYR A 193 -3.14 16.88 10.84
N PHE A 194 -2.06 16.26 11.32
CA PHE A 194 -2.07 14.89 11.81
C PHE A 194 -1.45 14.80 13.20
N LYS A 195 -2.14 14.10 14.10
CA LYS A 195 -1.66 13.80 15.45
C LYS A 195 -1.84 12.33 15.76
N SER A 196 -0.81 11.69 16.33
CA SER A 196 -0.85 10.31 16.80
C SER A 196 -0.26 10.20 18.20
N ASP A 197 -1.06 9.69 19.14
CA ASP A 197 -0.69 9.44 20.51
C ASP A 197 -0.65 7.92 20.77
N TYR A 198 0.45 7.44 21.33
CA TYR A 198 0.63 6.06 21.78
C TYR A 198 0.57 6.00 23.31
N THR A 199 -0.15 5.03 23.85
CA THR A 199 -0.33 4.81 25.27
C THR A 199 -0.23 3.34 25.60
N SER A 200 0.67 2.96 26.51
CA SER A 200 0.77 1.62 27.08
C SER A 200 0.85 1.71 28.61
N SER A 201 0.89 0.57 29.31
CA SER A 201 1.13 0.51 30.76
C SER A 201 2.51 1.03 31.16
N ARG A 202 3.48 1.04 30.23
CA ARG A 202 4.88 1.41 30.47
C ARG A 202 5.19 2.84 30.02
N GLU A 203 4.56 3.29 28.94
CA GLU A 203 4.96 4.50 28.25
C GLU A 203 3.77 5.23 27.61
N ASN A 204 3.84 6.57 27.65
CA ASN A 204 2.95 7.45 26.92
C ASN A 204 3.79 8.37 26.07
N MET A 205 3.60 8.33 24.74
CA MET A 205 4.35 9.18 23.83
C MET A 205 3.44 9.78 22.77
N ASN A 206 3.80 10.97 22.32
CA ASN A 206 3.25 11.55 21.11
C ASN A 206 4.16 11.13 19.94
N LEU A 207 3.66 10.27 19.06
CA LEU A 207 4.44 9.79 17.91
C LEU A 207 4.62 10.91 16.88
N TRP A 208 3.51 11.58 16.54
CA TRP A 208 3.52 12.69 15.57
C TRP A 208 2.50 13.74 15.97
N ASN A 209 2.85 15.01 15.73
CA ASN A 209 1.97 16.14 15.93
C ASN A 209 2.43 17.27 14.99
N GLU A 210 1.90 17.25 13.77
CA GLU A 210 2.45 18.07 12.71
C GLU A 210 1.39 18.53 11.70
N GLY A 211 1.69 19.65 11.06
CA GLY A 211 0.95 20.16 9.92
C GLY A 211 1.78 20.08 8.64
N ALA A 212 1.12 19.82 7.52
CA ALA A 212 1.76 19.75 6.22
C ALA A 212 0.91 20.43 5.13
N LEU A 213 1.57 20.97 4.11
CA LEU A 213 0.92 21.55 2.93
C LEU A 213 1.25 20.72 1.70
N PHE A 214 0.25 20.41 0.89
CA PHE A 214 0.35 19.57 -0.30
C PHE A 214 -0.15 20.36 -1.51
N PRO A 215 0.74 21.11 -2.20
CA PRO A 215 0.41 21.74 -3.46
C PRO A 215 0.26 20.69 -4.58
N THR A 216 -0.69 20.93 -5.47
CA THR A 216 -0.90 20.17 -6.71
C THR A 216 -0.98 21.09 -7.90
N VAL A 217 -0.43 20.68 -9.04
CA VAL A 217 -0.51 21.39 -10.31
C VAL A 217 -0.80 20.40 -11.41
N SER A 218 -1.81 20.67 -12.23
CA SER A 218 -2.11 19.91 -13.43
C SER A 218 -2.29 20.88 -14.60
N LEU A 219 -1.50 20.69 -15.65
CA LEU A 219 -1.53 21.50 -16.86
C LEU A 219 -1.81 20.61 -18.07
N SER A 220 -2.67 21.05 -18.97
CA SER A 220 -2.90 20.35 -20.23
C SER A 220 -2.87 21.33 -21.39
N TYR A 221 -2.10 21.00 -22.43
CA TYR A 221 -2.01 21.79 -23.65
C TYR A 221 -2.30 20.94 -24.88
N THR A 222 -3.31 21.36 -25.64
CA THR A 222 -3.75 20.73 -26.89
C THR A 222 -3.14 21.50 -28.08
N PHE A 223 -2.01 21.02 -28.62
CA PHE A 223 -1.39 21.59 -29.83
C PHE A 223 -2.30 21.44 -31.04
N SER A 224 -2.95 20.29 -31.13
CA SER A 224 -3.96 19.96 -32.13
C SER A 224 -4.84 18.81 -31.60
N PRO A 225 -5.98 18.46 -32.23
CA PRO A 225 -6.80 17.30 -31.84
C PRO A 225 -6.05 15.97 -31.79
N ARG A 226 -4.84 15.92 -32.39
CA ARG A 226 -3.99 14.72 -32.40
C ARG A 226 -2.83 14.78 -31.41
N HIS A 227 -2.53 15.92 -30.83
CA HIS A 227 -1.32 16.14 -30.00
C HIS A 227 -1.70 16.88 -28.73
N ILE A 228 -1.65 16.19 -27.60
CA ILE A 228 -1.94 16.75 -26.28
C ILE A 228 -0.72 16.47 -25.39
N LEU A 229 -0.33 17.46 -24.61
CA LEU A 229 0.68 17.36 -23.57
C LEU A 229 0.05 17.68 -22.23
N GLN A 230 0.27 16.81 -21.25
CA GLN A 230 -0.17 17.00 -19.87
C GLN A 230 1.06 16.99 -18.96
N PHE A 231 0.99 17.76 -17.89
CA PHE A 231 2.01 17.83 -16.87
C PHE A 231 1.35 17.92 -15.51
N ASP A 232 1.72 17.01 -14.61
CA ASP A 232 1.15 16.89 -13.27
C ASP A 232 2.27 16.87 -12.24
N ILE A 233 2.07 17.60 -11.14
CA ILE A 233 2.89 17.53 -9.92
C ILE A 233 1.97 17.36 -8.74
N SER A 234 2.31 16.42 -7.87
CA SER A 234 1.62 16.17 -6.61
C SER A 234 2.59 15.77 -5.50
N SER A 235 2.12 15.77 -4.29
CA SER A 235 2.82 15.17 -3.17
C SER A 235 1.83 14.58 -2.19
N ASP A 236 2.26 13.52 -1.48
CA ASP A 236 1.50 12.90 -0.41
C ASP A 236 2.42 12.52 0.74
N LYS A 237 1.85 12.22 1.92
CA LYS A 237 2.56 11.84 3.13
C LYS A 237 2.08 10.49 3.63
N THR A 238 3.02 9.60 3.93
CA THR A 238 2.74 8.27 4.46
C THR A 238 3.23 8.17 5.89
N TYR A 239 2.32 7.85 6.79
CA TYR A 239 2.62 7.57 8.19
C TYR A 239 2.88 6.08 8.37
N PRO A 240 3.85 5.70 9.24
CA PRO A 240 4.08 4.29 9.56
C PRO A 240 2.85 3.62 10.15
N GLY A 241 2.67 2.34 9.82
CA GLY A 241 1.59 1.53 10.40
C GLY A 241 1.82 1.19 11.87
N TYR A 242 0.77 0.79 12.58
CA TYR A 242 0.79 0.52 14.03
C TYR A 242 1.90 -0.47 14.46
N TRP A 243 2.06 -1.57 13.73
CA TRP A 243 3.06 -2.58 14.03
C TRP A 243 4.49 -2.14 13.72
N GLN A 244 4.68 -1.17 12.80
CA GLN A 244 6.00 -0.66 12.43
C GLN A 244 6.60 0.24 13.51
N VAL A 245 5.76 0.89 14.31
CA VAL A 245 6.18 1.77 15.42
C VAL A 245 6.03 1.12 16.79
N SER A 246 5.42 -0.06 16.89
CA SER A 246 5.36 -0.82 18.14
C SER A 246 6.77 -1.22 18.56
N PRO A 247 7.15 -1.08 19.83
CA PRO A 247 8.44 -1.57 20.34
C PRO A 247 8.53 -3.11 20.39
N GLN A 248 7.49 -3.81 19.94
CA GLN A 248 7.38 -5.26 19.99
C GLN A 248 8.47 -5.94 19.16
N VAL A 249 9.03 -7.02 19.72
CA VAL A 249 9.98 -7.92 19.07
C VAL A 249 9.33 -9.28 18.89
N THR A 250 9.29 -9.78 17.65
CA THR A 250 8.76 -11.11 17.31
C THR A 250 9.90 -12.00 16.82
N PRO A 251 10.23 -13.10 17.51
CA PRO A 251 11.26 -14.02 17.05
C PRO A 251 10.81 -14.73 15.75
N LEU A 252 11.72 -14.81 14.78
CA LEU A 252 11.55 -15.62 13.57
C LEU A 252 12.20 -16.99 13.72
N ASN A 253 13.33 -17.05 14.41
CA ASN A 253 14.06 -18.24 14.82
C ASN A 253 15.06 -17.84 15.92
N SER A 254 15.89 -18.77 16.42
CA SER A 254 16.89 -18.50 17.47
C SER A 254 17.89 -17.38 17.13
N TYR A 255 18.05 -17.03 15.86
CA TYR A 255 19.08 -16.10 15.38
C TYR A 255 18.51 -14.91 14.61
N SER A 256 17.21 -14.79 14.53
CA SER A 256 16.58 -13.67 13.84
C SER A 256 15.24 -13.27 14.45
N GLU A 257 14.96 -11.99 14.41
CA GLU A 257 13.77 -11.38 14.97
C GLU A 257 13.28 -10.19 14.12
N VAL A 258 12.00 -9.89 14.21
CA VAL A 258 11.39 -8.66 13.66
C VAL A 258 11.09 -7.73 14.81
N ALA A 259 11.55 -6.49 14.71
CA ALA A 259 11.27 -5.43 15.68
C ALA A 259 10.57 -4.24 15.03
N GLY A 260 9.68 -3.59 15.74
CA GLY A 260 9.17 -2.28 15.34
C GLY A 260 10.15 -1.17 15.71
N ASN A 261 9.88 0.05 15.22
CA ASN A 261 10.72 1.23 15.45
C ASN A 261 9.90 2.45 15.85
N PRO A 262 9.77 2.76 17.16
CA PRO A 262 9.03 3.93 17.64
C PRO A 262 9.60 5.27 17.15
N LEU A 263 10.85 5.29 16.69
CA LEU A 263 11.52 6.50 16.17
C LEU A 263 11.32 6.70 14.66
N LEU A 264 10.55 5.82 14.02
CA LEU A 264 10.30 5.86 12.58
C LEU A 264 9.56 7.15 12.20
N LYS A 265 10.12 7.88 11.23
CA LYS A 265 9.54 9.12 10.73
C LYS A 265 8.62 8.84 9.54
N PRO A 266 7.48 9.55 9.42
CA PRO A 266 6.70 9.54 8.19
C PRO A 266 7.51 10.12 7.03
N TYR A 267 7.32 9.58 5.83
CA TYR A 267 7.94 10.12 4.63
C TYR A 267 6.95 10.88 3.76
N ARG A 268 7.48 11.73 2.89
CA ARG A 268 6.71 12.47 1.90
C ARG A 268 7.18 12.11 0.50
N THR A 269 6.25 11.68 -0.35
CA THR A 269 6.51 11.41 -1.75
C THR A 269 6.16 12.64 -2.59
N TYR A 270 7.07 13.03 -3.48
CA TYR A 270 6.89 14.04 -4.51
C TYR A 270 6.84 13.36 -5.86
N GLU A 271 5.74 13.52 -6.56
CA GLU A 271 5.50 12.92 -7.86
C GLU A 271 5.43 13.98 -8.95
N GLY A 272 6.08 13.72 -10.07
CA GLY A 272 5.98 14.53 -11.27
C GLY A 272 5.83 13.63 -12.48
N GLN A 273 4.87 13.95 -13.36
CA GLN A 273 4.73 13.23 -14.61
C GLN A 273 4.44 14.17 -15.79
N MET A 274 4.90 13.77 -16.95
CA MET A 274 4.60 14.41 -18.23
C MET A 274 4.05 13.35 -19.18
N VAL A 275 2.84 13.58 -19.70
CA VAL A 275 2.14 12.65 -20.59
C VAL A 275 1.94 13.32 -21.94
N TYR A 276 2.56 12.76 -22.98
CA TYR A 276 2.29 13.14 -24.35
C TYR A 276 1.32 12.15 -24.99
N ILE A 277 0.17 12.64 -25.48
CA ILE A 277 -0.88 11.83 -26.08
C ILE A 277 -0.94 12.11 -27.59
N PHE A 278 -0.73 11.06 -28.38
CA PHE A 278 -0.81 11.12 -29.84
C PHE A 278 -2.08 10.44 -30.35
N ARG A 279 -2.84 11.17 -31.22
CA ARG A 279 -4.10 10.72 -31.81
C ARG A 279 -5.12 10.24 -30.77
N GLN A 280 -5.13 10.84 -29.56
CA GLN A 280 -6.00 10.44 -28.44
C GLN A 280 -5.90 8.95 -28.09
N LYS A 281 -4.78 8.30 -28.39
CA LYS A 281 -4.65 6.85 -28.35
C LYS A 281 -3.29 6.38 -27.83
N TYR A 282 -2.22 6.90 -28.39
CA TYR A 282 -0.85 6.51 -28.00
C TYR A 282 -0.33 7.45 -26.92
N MET A 283 0.33 6.92 -25.89
CA MET A 283 0.86 7.74 -24.81
C MET A 283 2.34 7.47 -24.61
N LEU A 284 3.10 8.55 -24.42
CA LEU A 284 4.45 8.52 -23.87
C LEU A 284 4.41 9.24 -22.54
N VAL A 285 4.84 8.56 -21.49
CA VAL A 285 4.84 9.08 -20.11
C VAL A 285 6.29 9.15 -19.64
N ALA A 286 6.71 10.31 -19.15
CA ALA A 286 7.92 10.47 -18.35
C ALA A 286 7.50 10.73 -16.91
N PHE A 287 8.15 10.09 -15.95
CA PHE A 287 7.80 10.22 -14.53
C PHE A 287 9.04 10.29 -13.64
N CYS A 288 8.88 10.94 -12.51
CA CYS A 288 9.86 11.04 -11.44
C CYS A 288 9.11 10.99 -10.11
N GLU A 289 9.56 10.12 -9.22
CA GLU A 289 9.08 10.00 -7.85
C GLU A 289 10.28 10.13 -6.91
N TYR A 290 10.22 11.09 -5.98
CA TYR A 290 11.26 11.35 -5.00
C TYR A 290 10.67 11.29 -3.60
N THR A 291 11.21 10.41 -2.76
CA THR A 291 10.72 10.13 -1.40
C THR A 291 11.87 10.26 -0.40
N PRO A 292 12.12 11.48 0.16
CA PRO A 292 13.02 11.64 1.28
C PRO A 292 12.46 10.98 2.53
N ASP A 293 13.33 10.59 3.47
CA ASP A 293 13.00 9.85 4.70
C ASP A 293 12.22 8.55 4.45
N TYR A 294 12.27 8.00 3.21
CA TYR A 294 11.66 6.71 2.88
C TYR A 294 12.04 5.67 3.91
N PHE A 295 11.12 4.82 4.33
CA PHE A 295 11.44 3.73 5.26
C PHE A 295 11.24 2.36 4.63
N ALA A 296 12.18 1.47 4.90
CA ALA A 296 12.15 0.07 4.47
C ALA A 296 12.49 -0.84 5.64
N GLN A 297 11.95 -2.07 5.60
CA GLN A 297 12.38 -3.10 6.54
C GLN A 297 13.70 -3.69 6.06
N LEU A 298 14.74 -3.48 6.84
CA LEU A 298 16.09 -3.94 6.54
C LEU A 298 16.63 -4.80 7.66
N PRO A 299 17.35 -5.89 7.34
CA PRO A 299 18.08 -6.68 8.33
C PRO A 299 19.42 -6.02 8.67
N TYR A 300 19.77 -6.04 9.94
CA TYR A 300 21.11 -5.73 10.42
C TYR A 300 21.53 -6.71 11.51
N GLN A 301 22.83 -6.88 11.72
CA GLN A 301 23.38 -7.69 12.80
C GLN A 301 23.30 -6.91 14.10
N SER A 302 22.75 -7.51 15.15
CA SER A 302 22.80 -6.93 16.50
C SER A 302 24.24 -6.77 16.99
N ASP A 303 24.53 -5.63 17.62
CA ASP A 303 25.85 -5.37 18.21
C ASP A 303 26.08 -6.11 19.54
N THR A 304 25.02 -6.59 20.17
CA THR A 304 25.04 -7.18 21.52
C THR A 304 24.79 -8.69 21.54
N GLU A 305 24.10 -9.21 20.54
CA GLU A 305 23.70 -10.60 20.45
C GLU A 305 23.96 -11.19 19.07
N LEU A 306 24.12 -12.52 18.99
CA LEU A 306 24.22 -13.22 17.70
C LEU A 306 22.82 -13.34 17.08
N LYS A 307 22.26 -12.21 16.66
CA LYS A 307 20.94 -12.12 16.04
C LYS A 307 20.90 -11.15 14.87
N THR A 308 20.17 -11.51 13.85
CA THR A 308 19.77 -10.61 12.77
C THR A 308 18.44 -9.97 13.13
N VAL A 309 18.40 -8.66 13.20
CA VAL A 309 17.18 -7.88 13.48
C VAL A 309 16.64 -7.32 12.19
N PHE A 310 15.37 -7.64 11.88
CA PHE A 310 14.62 -7.03 10.78
C PHE A 310 13.79 -5.88 11.37
N ARG A 311 14.15 -4.64 11.04
CA ARG A 311 13.47 -3.46 11.54
C ARG A 311 13.23 -2.44 10.44
N PHE A 312 12.15 -1.68 10.55
CA PHE A 312 11.93 -0.54 9.68
C PHE A 312 12.85 0.61 10.07
N GLU A 313 13.61 1.11 9.11
CA GLU A 313 14.52 2.24 9.26
C GLU A 313 14.26 3.27 8.18
N ASN A 314 14.42 4.56 8.53
CA ASN A 314 14.37 5.60 7.54
C ASN A 314 15.67 5.62 6.71
N MET A 315 15.49 5.72 5.42
CA MET A 315 16.54 5.91 4.43
C MET A 315 16.68 7.41 4.16
N ASP A 316 17.82 7.86 3.60
CA ASP A 316 17.97 9.25 3.18
C ASP A 316 16.92 9.59 2.11
N TYR A 317 16.77 8.71 1.11
CA TYR A 317 15.71 8.82 0.10
C TYR A 317 15.56 7.54 -0.73
N SER A 318 14.39 7.46 -1.39
CA SER A 318 14.14 6.65 -2.58
C SER A 318 13.85 7.55 -3.77
N LEU A 319 14.35 7.19 -4.96
CA LEU A 319 14.15 7.92 -6.21
C LEU A 319 13.84 6.95 -7.33
N GLU A 320 12.69 7.14 -7.98
CA GLU A 320 12.33 6.45 -9.22
C GLU A 320 12.18 7.45 -10.37
N THR A 321 12.81 7.16 -11.51
CA THR A 321 12.65 7.95 -12.73
C THR A 321 12.55 7.04 -13.93
N GLY A 322 11.65 7.35 -14.87
CA GLY A 322 11.48 6.46 -16.00
C GLY A 322 10.58 7.00 -17.10
N LEU A 323 10.44 6.13 -18.10
CA LEU A 323 9.58 6.34 -19.26
C LEU A 323 8.63 5.15 -19.42
N ALA A 324 7.40 5.43 -19.87
CA ALA A 324 6.47 4.40 -20.30
C ALA A 324 5.84 4.76 -21.64
N VAL A 325 5.58 3.74 -22.46
CA VAL A 325 4.86 3.87 -23.74
C VAL A 325 3.65 2.96 -23.71
N ILE A 326 2.49 3.50 -24.07
CA ILE A 326 1.22 2.79 -24.13
C ILE A 326 0.73 2.80 -25.57
N ILE A 327 0.55 1.61 -26.16
CA ILE A 327 0.22 1.40 -27.55
C ILE A 327 -1.03 0.51 -27.65
N PRO A 328 -2.24 1.07 -27.70
CA PRO A 328 -3.42 0.31 -28.03
C PRO A 328 -3.53 0.12 -29.56
N PHE A 329 -3.91 -1.06 -30.00
CA PHE A 329 -4.17 -1.34 -31.41
C PHE A 329 -5.30 -2.38 -31.60
N ASN A 330 -5.89 -2.37 -32.78
CA ASN A 330 -6.93 -3.30 -33.15
C ASN A 330 -6.58 -3.98 -34.46
N VAL A 331 -6.86 -5.28 -34.59
CA VAL A 331 -6.80 -6.03 -35.85
C VAL A 331 -8.23 -6.41 -36.21
N GLY A 332 -8.80 -5.62 -37.12
CA GLY A 332 -10.21 -5.74 -37.49
C GLY A 332 -11.15 -5.57 -36.28
N ARG A 333 -12.20 -6.40 -36.22
CA ARG A 333 -13.12 -6.49 -35.09
C ARG A 333 -12.78 -7.65 -34.14
N PHE A 334 -11.86 -8.51 -34.58
CA PHE A 334 -11.53 -9.75 -33.91
C PHE A 334 -10.60 -9.52 -32.69
N TRP A 335 -9.58 -8.68 -32.83
CA TRP A 335 -8.54 -8.55 -31.80
C TRP A 335 -8.33 -7.07 -31.40
N ASN A 336 -8.50 -6.80 -30.11
CA ASN A 336 -8.16 -5.54 -29.47
C ASN A 336 -7.02 -5.80 -28.51
N SER A 337 -5.96 -5.00 -28.57
CA SER A 337 -4.77 -5.16 -27.72
C SER A 337 -4.29 -3.82 -27.20
N ARG A 338 -3.65 -3.88 -26.03
CA ARG A 338 -2.94 -2.76 -25.43
C ARG A 338 -1.59 -3.27 -24.93
N ILE A 339 -0.52 -2.69 -25.44
CA ILE A 339 0.84 -2.93 -24.98
C ILE A 339 1.27 -1.75 -24.09
N THR A 340 1.83 -2.05 -22.93
CA THR A 340 2.50 -1.10 -22.07
C THR A 340 3.95 -1.54 -21.88
N LEU A 341 4.88 -0.67 -22.25
CA LEU A 341 6.32 -0.86 -22.00
C LEU A 341 6.74 0.23 -21.02
N ARG A 342 7.41 -0.13 -19.93
CA ARG A 342 7.97 0.81 -18.95
C ARG A 342 9.43 0.46 -18.72
N GLY A 343 10.30 1.48 -18.74
CA GLY A 343 11.68 1.37 -18.29
C GLY A 343 11.94 2.42 -17.23
N TRP A 344 12.56 2.03 -16.10
CA TRP A 344 12.86 2.98 -15.03
C TRP A 344 14.15 2.64 -14.29
N ARG A 345 14.73 3.68 -13.70
CA ARG A 345 15.80 3.61 -12.73
C ARG A 345 15.20 3.74 -11.34
N MET A 346 15.60 2.87 -10.44
CA MET A 346 15.28 2.89 -9.02
C MET A 346 16.57 3.10 -8.23
N GLN A 347 16.56 3.97 -7.24
CA GLN A 347 17.68 4.22 -6.36
C GLN A 347 17.20 4.37 -4.92
N GLU A 348 17.84 3.66 -4.00
CA GLU A 348 17.65 3.78 -2.56
C GLU A 348 18.98 4.12 -1.90
N LYS A 349 18.98 5.07 -0.98
CA LYS A 349 20.20 5.55 -0.32
C LYS A 349 20.03 5.73 1.17
N ASN A 350 21.06 5.29 1.93
CA ASN A 350 21.31 5.65 3.31
C ASN A 350 22.83 5.70 3.54
N ASP A 351 23.38 6.88 3.83
CA ASP A 351 24.82 7.05 3.96
C ASP A 351 25.39 6.37 5.21
N ASN A 352 24.55 6.06 6.21
CA ASN A 352 24.99 5.45 7.47
C ASN A 352 23.95 4.48 8.04
N PHE A 353 23.70 3.38 7.35
CA PHE A 353 22.88 2.30 7.86
C PHE A 353 23.72 1.38 8.78
N HIS A 354 23.60 1.54 10.10
CA HIS A 354 24.37 0.78 11.11
C HIS A 354 25.88 0.76 10.81
N GLY A 355 26.47 1.91 10.48
CA GLY A 355 27.89 2.05 10.15
C GLY A 355 28.27 1.61 8.73
N ILE A 356 27.33 1.23 7.89
CA ILE A 356 27.53 0.79 6.51
C ILE A 356 26.83 1.77 5.57
N SER A 357 27.50 2.16 4.48
CA SER A 357 26.83 2.92 3.41
C SER A 357 25.94 1.99 2.58
N TYR A 358 24.66 2.27 2.57
CA TYR A 358 23.67 1.60 1.74
C TYR A 358 23.29 2.50 0.57
N ASN A 359 23.79 2.16 -0.62
CA ASN A 359 23.49 2.89 -1.85
C ASN A 359 23.26 1.88 -2.96
N ARG A 360 21.99 1.70 -3.32
CA ARG A 360 21.57 0.70 -4.30
C ARG A 360 20.89 1.37 -5.49
N GLU A 361 21.20 0.85 -6.67
CA GLU A 361 20.64 1.33 -7.93
C GLU A 361 20.29 0.15 -8.81
N ALA A 362 19.10 0.21 -9.45
CA ALA A 362 18.63 -0.77 -10.39
C ALA A 362 18.00 -0.12 -11.63
N TYR A 363 18.14 -0.78 -12.77
CA TYR A 363 17.46 -0.44 -14.01
C TYR A 363 16.48 -1.57 -14.35
N LEU A 364 15.22 -1.22 -14.50
CA LEU A 364 14.14 -2.16 -14.61
C LEU A 364 13.35 -1.95 -15.89
N GLY A 365 12.76 -3.03 -16.39
CA GLY A 365 11.84 -3.01 -17.51
C GLY A 365 10.57 -3.77 -17.18
N LEU A 366 9.42 -3.25 -17.62
CA LEU A 366 8.14 -3.95 -17.60
C LEU A 366 7.56 -3.99 -19.01
N ALA A 367 7.11 -5.16 -19.41
CA ALA A 367 6.27 -5.35 -20.59
C ALA A 367 4.94 -5.96 -20.14
N HIS A 368 3.84 -5.26 -20.41
CA HIS A 368 2.49 -5.74 -20.15
C HIS A 368 1.67 -5.72 -21.43
N MET A 369 0.96 -6.80 -21.71
CA MET A 369 0.10 -6.92 -22.86
C MET A 369 -1.27 -7.45 -22.45
N SER A 370 -2.30 -6.66 -22.72
CA SER A 370 -3.70 -7.06 -22.50
C SER A 370 -4.38 -7.26 -23.85
N ASN A 371 -4.99 -8.42 -24.04
CA ASN A 371 -5.62 -8.82 -25.30
C ASN A 371 -7.07 -9.21 -25.08
N THR A 372 -7.93 -8.74 -25.96
CA THR A 372 -9.32 -9.19 -26.05
C THR A 372 -9.59 -9.69 -27.48
N PHE A 373 -9.99 -10.94 -27.59
CA PHE A 373 -10.40 -11.57 -28.84
C PHE A 373 -11.91 -11.73 -28.86
N ASN A 374 -12.58 -11.13 -29.84
CA ASN A 374 -13.99 -11.34 -30.09
C ASN A 374 -14.13 -12.62 -30.96
N LEU A 375 -14.38 -13.76 -30.32
CA LEU A 375 -14.40 -15.06 -31.00
C LEU A 375 -15.67 -15.25 -31.83
N CYS A 376 -16.79 -14.72 -31.35
CA CYS A 376 -18.07 -14.82 -32.02
C CYS A 376 -19.01 -13.69 -31.54
N ASP A 377 -19.83 -13.14 -32.47
CA ASP A 377 -20.82 -12.13 -32.13
C ASP A 377 -22.15 -12.77 -31.66
N LYS A 378 -22.48 -13.96 -32.18
CA LYS A 378 -23.69 -14.71 -31.81
C LYS A 378 -23.36 -16.22 -31.76
N PRO A 379 -23.19 -16.79 -30.55
CA PRO A 379 -23.27 -16.17 -29.22
C PRO A 379 -22.14 -15.17 -28.97
N ASN A 380 -22.37 -14.12 -28.15
CA ASN A 380 -21.35 -13.13 -27.81
C ASN A 380 -20.28 -13.81 -26.91
N LEU A 381 -19.16 -14.23 -27.54
CA LEU A 381 -18.09 -14.95 -26.91
C LEU A 381 -16.78 -14.17 -27.05
N LYS A 382 -16.15 -13.86 -25.91
CA LYS A 382 -14.88 -13.13 -25.86
C LYS A 382 -13.86 -13.91 -25.05
N MET A 383 -12.61 -13.89 -25.52
CA MET A 383 -11.47 -14.40 -24.79
C MET A 383 -10.54 -13.23 -24.44
N THR A 384 -10.05 -13.22 -23.21
CA THR A 384 -8.99 -12.29 -22.75
C THR A 384 -7.73 -13.07 -22.48
N ILE A 385 -6.57 -12.51 -22.83
CA ILE A 385 -5.26 -13.00 -22.47
C ILE A 385 -4.45 -11.79 -22.02
N ASP A 386 -4.08 -11.78 -20.75
CA ASP A 386 -3.25 -10.75 -20.17
C ASP A 386 -1.92 -11.37 -19.75
N GLY A 387 -0.83 -10.68 -20.02
CA GLY A 387 0.50 -11.12 -19.63
C GLY A 387 1.37 -9.95 -19.25
N GLN A 388 2.15 -10.12 -18.18
CA GLN A 388 3.16 -9.15 -17.80
C GLN A 388 4.49 -9.83 -17.47
N TYR A 389 5.56 -9.11 -17.70
CA TYR A 389 6.92 -9.50 -17.38
C TYR A 389 7.66 -8.29 -16.80
N VAL A 390 8.33 -8.48 -15.67
CA VAL A 390 9.25 -7.52 -15.06
C VAL A 390 10.65 -8.12 -15.06
N THR A 391 11.62 -7.35 -15.51
CA THR A 391 13.03 -7.75 -15.50
C THR A 391 13.53 -7.98 -14.07
N PRO A 392 14.54 -8.86 -13.87
CA PRO A 392 15.15 -9.03 -12.56
C PRO A 392 15.90 -7.79 -12.09
N GLY A 393 16.20 -7.73 -10.79
CA GLY A 393 17.02 -6.70 -10.17
C GLY A 393 16.26 -5.63 -9.40
N ALA A 394 14.91 -5.75 -9.27
CA ALA A 394 14.15 -4.84 -8.40
C ALA A 394 14.67 -4.94 -6.95
N ILE A 395 14.89 -3.78 -6.34
CA ILE A 395 15.41 -3.68 -4.97
C ILE A 395 14.26 -3.91 -4.00
N GLN A 396 14.47 -4.81 -3.05
CA GLN A 396 13.61 -4.97 -1.88
C GLN A 396 14.50 -5.12 -0.64
N GLY A 397 14.76 -4.04 0.04
CA GLY A 397 15.73 -4.01 1.12
C GLY A 397 17.11 -4.46 0.62
N ILE A 398 17.69 -5.48 1.25
CA ILE A 398 19.00 -6.04 0.85
C ILE A 398 18.91 -7.01 -0.33
N TYR A 399 17.70 -7.40 -0.77
CA TYR A 399 17.50 -8.41 -1.81
C TYR A 399 17.35 -7.78 -3.18
N ASP A 400 17.88 -8.47 -4.19
CA ASP A 400 17.53 -8.26 -5.59
C ASP A 400 16.48 -9.28 -5.98
N LEU A 401 15.32 -8.82 -6.38
CA LEU A 401 14.24 -9.71 -6.82
C LEU A 401 14.58 -10.34 -8.17
N GLY A 402 14.23 -11.59 -8.35
CA GLY A 402 14.25 -12.25 -9.66
C GLY A 402 13.26 -11.63 -10.63
N SER A 403 13.26 -12.12 -11.88
CA SER A 403 12.21 -11.73 -12.82
C SER A 403 10.84 -12.21 -12.35
N MET A 404 9.83 -11.36 -12.56
CA MET A 404 8.44 -11.70 -12.25
C MET A 404 7.65 -11.78 -13.56
N TYR A 405 6.79 -12.77 -13.68
CA TYR A 405 5.87 -12.89 -14.79
C TYR A 405 4.51 -13.39 -14.29
N GLU A 406 3.48 -12.94 -14.96
CA GLU A 406 2.11 -13.35 -14.71
C GLU A 406 1.40 -13.50 -16.06
N ILE A 407 0.63 -14.55 -16.22
CA ILE A 407 -0.20 -14.77 -17.40
C ILE A 407 -1.56 -15.21 -16.92
N SER A 408 -2.60 -14.50 -17.36
CA SER A 408 -3.97 -14.89 -17.11
C SER A 408 -4.77 -15.03 -18.40
N ALA A 409 -5.73 -15.95 -18.40
CA ALA A 409 -6.64 -16.14 -19.51
C ALA A 409 -8.09 -16.20 -19.01
N GLY A 410 -8.99 -15.59 -19.76
CA GLY A 410 -10.41 -15.57 -19.44
C GLY A 410 -11.28 -15.86 -20.67
N LEU A 411 -12.41 -16.51 -20.45
CA LEU A 411 -13.44 -16.72 -21.44
C LEU A 411 -14.75 -16.17 -20.91
N LYS A 412 -15.33 -15.22 -21.61
CA LYS A 412 -16.63 -14.62 -21.26
C LYS A 412 -17.66 -14.92 -22.35
N TRP A 413 -18.70 -15.61 -21.95
CA TRP A 413 -19.88 -15.87 -22.77
C TRP A 413 -21.03 -15.02 -22.25
N THR A 414 -21.60 -14.19 -23.13
CA THR A 414 -22.77 -13.35 -22.83
C THR A 414 -23.96 -13.86 -23.63
N PHE A 415 -25.11 -14.07 -22.98
CA PHE A 415 -26.29 -14.72 -23.53
C PHE A 415 -27.58 -14.08 -22.99
N LEU A 416 -28.78 -14.57 -23.39
CA LEU A 416 -30.09 -13.99 -23.08
C LEU A 416 -30.23 -12.51 -23.44
N ASN A 417 -29.80 -12.13 -24.65
CA ASN A 417 -29.78 -10.75 -25.12
C ASN A 417 -29.02 -9.83 -24.19
N ASP A 418 -27.81 -10.23 -23.82
CA ASP A 418 -26.86 -9.54 -22.92
C ASP A 418 -27.32 -9.41 -21.46
N ARG A 419 -28.37 -10.13 -21.06
CA ARG A 419 -28.87 -10.11 -19.67
C ARG A 419 -28.14 -11.03 -18.72
N ALA A 420 -27.41 -12.01 -19.25
CA ALA A 420 -26.62 -12.96 -18.45
C ALA A 420 -25.24 -13.15 -19.05
N SER A 421 -24.24 -13.40 -18.20
CA SER A 421 -22.91 -13.74 -18.64
C SER A 421 -22.29 -14.82 -17.73
N LEU A 422 -21.51 -15.71 -18.35
CA LEU A 422 -20.66 -16.67 -17.67
C LEU A 422 -19.21 -16.30 -17.98
N THR A 423 -18.38 -16.23 -16.94
CA THR A 423 -16.95 -15.94 -17.09
C THR A 423 -16.16 -17.04 -16.40
N LEU A 424 -15.22 -17.62 -17.14
CA LEU A 424 -14.18 -18.50 -16.61
C LEU A 424 -12.86 -17.73 -16.69
N LYS A 425 -12.09 -17.73 -15.62
CA LYS A 425 -10.77 -17.11 -15.54
C LYS A 425 -9.80 -18.05 -14.86
N GLY A 426 -8.57 -18.13 -15.37
CA GLY A 426 -7.43 -18.83 -14.80
C GLY A 426 -6.19 -17.92 -14.86
N ASP A 427 -5.39 -17.98 -13.83
CA ASP A 427 -4.14 -17.24 -13.65
C ASP A 427 -2.97 -18.22 -13.56
#